data_1c977ab70446e69bb7f827d5c3e21f3b
#
_entry.id   1c977ab70446e69bb7f827d5c3e21f3b
#
_cell.length_a   1.000
_cell.length_b   1.000
_cell.length_c   1.000
_cell.angle_alpha   90.00
_cell.angle_beta   90.00
_cell.angle_gamma   90.00
#
_symmetry.space_group_name_H-M   'P 1'
#
loop_
_entity.id
_entity.type
_entity.pdbx_description
1 polymer ?
#
loop_
_entity_poly.entity_id
_entity_poly.type
_entity_poly.pdbx_seq_one_letter_code
_entity_poly.pdbx_strand_id
1 'polypeptide(L)'
;VTAIYLYPTLILYGFRKHATYVWAALAGAFTNSVFGILRAYVLIALWQARPHLGGYDVVDAVTFCFVTQAMIGPMQLFGGGLGIPERIRSGDIALDLVRPASLQAWTLAEDLGRAAYLLVVRGLPPTLLGALLFGLTHPDGPDRWALFGLSFLLGVVVSFAWRYLVALSVCWLIDERGVATVSMILMTFFSGLALPLTIFPGWLGELARSLPFAAMVQVPIDVYLGKGDGLAFQVLWAAVLLALGAAGTRLVRHKVVIQGG
;
A
#
# COMPACT_ATOMS: atom_id res chain seq x y z
N VAL A 1 -28.55 -13.60 -2.58
CA VAL A 1 -27.25 -13.56 -3.27
C VAL A 1 -26.26 -14.25 -2.37
N THR A 2 -25.78 -15.42 -2.78
CA THR A 2 -24.87 -16.25 -1.99
C THR A 2 -23.60 -15.46 -1.69
N ALA A 3 -23.10 -15.52 -0.46
CA ALA A 3 -21.90 -14.79 0.01
C ALA A 3 -20.67 -14.98 -0.90
N ILE A 4 -20.65 -16.04 -1.69
CA ILE A 4 -19.59 -16.37 -2.66
C ILE A 4 -19.44 -15.30 -3.76
N TYR A 5 -20.52 -14.66 -4.20
CA TYR A 5 -20.47 -13.65 -5.26
C TYR A 5 -20.29 -12.22 -4.72
N LEU A 6 -20.45 -12.00 -3.43
CA LEU A 6 -20.40 -10.67 -2.84
C LEU A 6 -19.01 -10.03 -3.00
N TYR A 7 -17.97 -10.70 -2.52
CA TYR A 7 -16.61 -10.12 -2.51
C TYR A 7 -16.03 -9.92 -3.91
N PRO A 8 -16.13 -10.87 -4.86
CA PRO A 8 -15.74 -10.63 -6.25
C PRO A 8 -16.47 -9.44 -6.89
N THR A 9 -17.77 -9.29 -6.60
CA THR A 9 -18.55 -8.15 -7.09
C THR A 9 -18.06 -6.82 -6.50
N LEU A 10 -17.70 -6.81 -5.22
CA LEU A 10 -17.14 -5.62 -4.55
C LEU A 10 -15.75 -5.26 -5.09
N ILE A 11 -14.89 -6.24 -5.38
CA ILE A 11 -13.61 -6.02 -6.05
C ILE A 11 -13.83 -5.37 -7.42
N LEU A 12 -14.73 -5.94 -8.23
CA LEU A 12 -15.05 -5.37 -9.54
C LEU A 12 -15.66 -3.96 -9.44
N TYR A 13 -16.52 -3.74 -8.44
CA TYR A 13 -17.07 -2.42 -8.16
C TYR A 13 -15.98 -1.41 -7.80
N GLY A 14 -15.06 -1.77 -6.89
CA GLY A 14 -13.91 -0.94 -6.52
C GLY A 14 -13.04 -0.58 -7.73
N PHE A 15 -12.79 -1.54 -8.63
CA PHE A 15 -12.07 -1.31 -9.88
C PHE A 15 -12.81 -0.32 -10.78
N ARG A 16 -14.09 -0.57 -11.07
CA ARG A 16 -14.92 0.26 -11.97
C ARG A 16 -15.13 1.67 -11.43
N LYS A 17 -15.33 1.81 -10.13
CA LYS A 17 -15.49 3.12 -9.46
C LYS A 17 -14.29 4.05 -9.73
N HIS A 18 -13.07 3.51 -9.72
CA HIS A 18 -11.88 4.30 -9.99
C HIS A 18 -11.60 4.47 -11.49
N ALA A 19 -12.13 3.59 -12.34
CA ALA A 19 -12.00 3.69 -13.80
C ALA A 19 -12.76 4.89 -14.39
N THR A 20 -13.71 5.48 -13.66
CA THR A 20 -14.40 6.70 -14.08
C THR A 20 -13.47 7.93 -14.16
N TYR A 21 -12.36 7.91 -13.42
CA TYR A 21 -11.42 9.03 -13.33
C TYR A 21 -10.10 8.75 -14.08
N VAL A 22 -10.19 8.20 -15.29
CA VAL A 22 -9.05 7.77 -16.09
C VAL A 22 -8.03 8.89 -16.33
N TRP A 23 -8.47 10.10 -16.60
CA TRP A 23 -7.58 11.25 -16.84
C TRP A 23 -6.74 11.62 -15.62
N ALA A 24 -7.32 11.56 -14.43
CA ALA A 24 -6.58 11.77 -13.19
C ALA A 24 -5.56 10.65 -12.94
N ALA A 25 -5.89 9.42 -13.30
CA ALA A 25 -4.97 8.29 -13.18
C ALA A 25 -3.81 8.41 -14.18
N LEU A 26 -4.07 8.83 -15.43
CA LEU A 26 -3.04 9.07 -16.45
C LEU A 26 -2.13 10.24 -16.08
N ALA A 27 -2.68 11.34 -15.56
CA ALA A 27 -1.88 12.45 -15.02
C ALA A 27 -0.97 11.96 -13.88
N GLY A 28 -1.49 11.09 -13.00
CA GLY A 28 -0.69 10.45 -11.97
C GLY A 28 0.40 9.51 -12.51
N ALA A 29 0.12 8.75 -13.57
CA ALA A 29 1.12 7.92 -14.25
C ALA A 29 2.22 8.77 -14.88
N PHE A 30 1.88 9.88 -15.53
CA PHE A 30 2.85 10.84 -16.05
C PHE A 30 3.73 11.41 -14.93
N THR A 31 3.13 11.88 -13.84
CA THR A 31 3.85 12.39 -12.66
C THR A 31 4.79 11.35 -12.09
N ASN A 32 4.32 10.10 -11.90
CA ASN A 32 5.16 9.01 -11.39
C ASN A 32 6.31 8.68 -12.35
N SER A 33 6.09 8.79 -13.67
CA SER A 33 7.14 8.58 -14.68
C SER A 33 8.23 9.65 -14.58
N VAL A 34 7.84 10.93 -14.51
CA VAL A 34 8.81 12.04 -14.37
C VAL A 34 9.60 11.91 -13.07
N PHE A 35 8.92 11.72 -11.93
CA PHE A 35 9.60 11.53 -10.65
C PHE A 35 10.44 10.25 -10.62
N GLY A 36 10.00 9.18 -11.29
CA GLY A 36 10.77 7.96 -11.44
C GLY A 36 12.10 8.21 -12.15
N ILE A 37 12.08 8.94 -13.28
CA ILE A 37 13.29 9.28 -14.04
C ILE A 37 14.23 10.16 -13.20
N LEU A 38 13.71 11.24 -12.60
CA LEU A 38 14.53 12.14 -11.78
C LEU A 38 15.19 11.39 -10.61
N ARG A 39 14.43 10.57 -9.93
CA ARG A 39 14.90 9.76 -8.80
C ARG A 39 15.89 8.68 -9.24
N ALA A 40 15.68 8.06 -10.41
CA ALA A 40 16.62 7.09 -10.96
C ALA A 40 18.01 7.71 -11.17
N TYR A 41 18.11 8.90 -11.75
CA TYR A 41 19.40 9.58 -11.90
C TYR A 41 20.07 9.90 -10.56
N VAL A 42 19.31 10.29 -9.54
CA VAL A 42 19.84 10.51 -8.18
C VAL A 42 20.39 9.20 -7.60
N LEU A 43 19.65 8.08 -7.75
CA LEU A 43 20.10 6.78 -7.26
C LEU A 43 21.30 6.27 -8.06
N ILE A 44 21.34 6.44 -9.38
CA ILE A 44 22.50 6.09 -10.20
C ILE A 44 23.75 6.83 -9.66
N ALA A 45 23.68 8.15 -9.48
CA ALA A 45 24.80 8.92 -8.96
C ALA A 45 25.24 8.46 -7.56
N LEU A 46 24.29 8.12 -6.68
CA LEU A 46 24.59 7.63 -5.34
C LEU A 46 25.30 6.25 -5.39
N TRP A 47 24.80 5.30 -6.17
CA TRP A 47 25.38 3.96 -6.27
C TRP A 47 26.68 3.92 -7.10
N GLN A 48 26.89 4.86 -8.01
CA GLN A 48 28.19 5.06 -8.65
C GLN A 48 29.25 5.59 -7.67
N ALA A 49 28.84 6.51 -6.77
CA ALA A 49 29.73 7.02 -5.74
C ALA A 49 29.98 6.03 -4.59
N ARG A 50 29.03 5.12 -4.32
CA ARG A 50 29.09 4.10 -3.26
C ARG A 50 28.61 2.73 -3.79
N PRO A 51 29.45 2.01 -4.53
CA PRO A 51 29.08 0.69 -5.06
C PRO A 51 28.65 -0.29 -3.95
N HIS A 52 27.64 -1.10 -4.25
CA HIS A 52 27.09 -2.13 -3.35
C HIS A 52 26.50 -1.59 -2.04
N LEU A 53 26.15 -0.31 -1.98
CA LEU A 53 25.52 0.30 -0.81
C LEU A 53 24.21 -0.47 -0.48
N GLY A 54 24.10 -0.93 0.76
CA GLY A 54 22.94 -1.70 1.23
C GLY A 54 22.73 -3.04 0.51
N GLY A 55 23.75 -3.58 -0.15
CA GLY A 55 23.68 -4.85 -0.90
C GLY A 55 23.03 -4.75 -2.28
N TYR A 56 22.74 -3.52 -2.76
CA TYR A 56 22.21 -3.24 -4.09
C TYR A 56 23.32 -2.79 -5.03
N ASP A 57 23.22 -3.16 -6.30
CA ASP A 57 23.98 -2.51 -7.37
C ASP A 57 23.19 -1.36 -8.01
N VAL A 58 23.74 -0.74 -9.05
CA VAL A 58 23.10 0.40 -9.74
C VAL A 58 21.78 -0.03 -10.39
N VAL A 59 21.73 -1.22 -11.00
CA VAL A 59 20.54 -1.72 -11.69
C VAL A 59 19.45 -2.08 -10.69
N ASP A 60 19.82 -2.68 -9.55
CA ASP A 60 18.92 -2.94 -8.44
C ASP A 60 18.30 -1.65 -7.89
N ALA A 61 19.11 -0.61 -7.70
CA ALA A 61 18.66 0.68 -7.19
C ALA A 61 17.69 1.37 -8.16
N VAL A 62 17.92 1.29 -9.46
CA VAL A 62 17.03 1.82 -10.49
C VAL A 62 15.75 0.98 -10.56
N THR A 63 15.86 -0.35 -10.49
CA THR A 63 14.70 -1.25 -10.44
C THR A 63 13.85 -0.95 -9.20
N PHE A 64 14.48 -0.82 -8.03
CA PHE A 64 13.83 -0.39 -6.80
C PHE A 64 13.04 0.91 -7.00
N CYS A 65 13.64 1.90 -7.67
CA CYS A 65 12.99 3.17 -7.96
C CYS A 65 11.67 2.99 -8.72
N PHE A 66 11.69 2.29 -9.86
CA PHE A 66 10.50 2.17 -10.70
C PHE A 66 9.45 1.22 -10.12
N VAL A 67 9.85 0.14 -9.46
CA VAL A 67 8.90 -0.74 -8.77
C VAL A 67 8.22 -0.01 -7.60
N THR A 68 8.95 0.85 -6.86
CA THR A 68 8.31 1.71 -5.83
C THR A 68 7.32 2.70 -6.44
N GLN A 69 7.60 3.28 -7.61
CA GLN A 69 6.63 4.15 -8.30
C GLN A 69 5.34 3.41 -8.63
N ALA A 70 5.43 2.14 -9.05
CA ALA A 70 4.25 1.31 -9.31
C ALA A 70 3.40 1.07 -8.04
N MET A 71 4.03 1.04 -6.86
CA MET A 71 3.37 0.75 -5.58
C MET A 71 2.68 1.97 -4.95
N ILE A 72 3.04 3.19 -5.32
CA ILE A 72 2.48 4.43 -4.72
C ILE A 72 0.95 4.41 -4.74
N GLY A 73 0.36 4.16 -5.90
CA GLY A 73 -1.09 4.14 -6.07
C GLY A 73 -1.78 2.99 -5.33
N PRO A 74 -1.42 1.73 -5.61
CA PRO A 74 -1.99 0.57 -4.93
C PRO A 74 -1.91 0.63 -3.41
N MET A 75 -0.76 1.02 -2.84
CA MET A 75 -0.55 1.11 -1.39
C MET A 75 -1.06 2.41 -0.76
N GLN A 76 -1.47 3.40 -1.58
CA GLN A 76 -1.90 4.75 -1.11
C GLN A 76 -0.89 5.40 -0.15
N LEU A 77 0.39 5.37 -0.50
CA LEU A 77 1.48 5.81 0.37
C LEU A 77 1.42 7.32 0.71
N PHE A 78 0.85 8.14 -0.17
CA PHE A 78 0.63 9.57 0.07
C PHE A 78 -0.76 9.88 0.66
N GLY A 79 -1.34 8.92 1.36
CA GLY A 79 -2.67 9.07 1.91
C GLY A 79 -3.77 8.69 0.91
N GLY A 80 -4.94 8.47 1.44
CA GLY A 80 -6.14 8.08 0.69
C GLY A 80 -7.14 7.47 1.66
N GLY A 81 -8.32 8.06 1.71
CA GLY A 81 -9.39 7.62 2.59
C GLY A 81 -10.06 6.34 2.09
N LEU A 82 -10.61 5.60 3.02
CA LEU A 82 -11.48 4.46 2.75
C LEU A 82 -12.97 4.86 2.71
N GLY A 83 -13.26 6.19 2.79
CA GLY A 83 -14.64 6.70 2.89
C GLY A 83 -15.31 6.45 4.25
N ILE A 84 -14.62 5.81 5.18
CA ILE A 84 -15.13 5.50 6.53
C ILE A 84 -15.28 6.78 7.38
N PRO A 85 -14.32 7.71 7.40
CA PRO A 85 -14.46 8.95 8.15
C PRO A 85 -15.69 9.76 7.77
N GLU A 86 -15.98 9.89 6.48
CA GLU A 86 -17.16 10.60 5.98
C GLU A 86 -18.44 9.92 6.42
N ARG A 87 -18.49 8.58 6.39
CA ARG A 87 -19.64 7.78 6.83
C ARG A 87 -19.85 7.81 8.33
N ILE A 88 -18.79 7.95 9.12
CA ILE A 88 -18.88 8.15 10.56
C ILE A 88 -19.50 9.53 10.86
N ARG A 89 -19.07 10.57 10.14
CA ARG A 89 -19.57 11.94 10.35
C ARG A 89 -21.02 12.13 9.89
N SER A 90 -21.42 11.47 8.78
CA SER A 90 -22.80 11.50 8.30
C SER A 90 -23.77 10.62 9.13
N GLY A 91 -23.24 9.71 9.96
CA GLY A 91 -24.02 8.72 10.68
C GLY A 91 -24.34 7.46 9.84
N ASP A 92 -24.00 7.44 8.55
CA ASP A 92 -24.25 6.30 7.65
C ASP A 92 -23.54 5.01 8.08
N ILE A 93 -22.49 5.14 8.89
CA ILE A 93 -21.75 3.99 9.44
C ILE A 93 -22.66 3.07 10.24
N ALA A 94 -23.71 3.58 10.88
CA ALA A 94 -24.70 2.76 11.60
C ALA A 94 -25.38 1.75 10.70
N LEU A 95 -25.72 2.16 9.46
CA LEU A 95 -26.33 1.28 8.45
C LEU A 95 -25.35 0.20 7.98
N ASP A 96 -24.06 0.53 7.88
CA ASP A 96 -23.03 -0.44 7.48
C ASP A 96 -22.78 -1.48 8.57
N LEU A 97 -22.86 -1.09 9.84
CA LEU A 97 -22.61 -1.98 10.97
C LEU A 97 -23.74 -3.01 11.21
N VAL A 98 -24.96 -2.76 10.70
CA VAL A 98 -26.08 -3.73 10.81
C VAL A 98 -26.15 -4.67 9.61
N ARG A 99 -25.36 -4.45 8.56
CA ARG A 99 -25.31 -5.37 7.41
C ARG A 99 -24.73 -6.72 7.81
N PRO A 100 -25.17 -7.82 7.17
CA PRO A 100 -24.68 -9.17 7.48
C PRO A 100 -23.23 -9.42 7.01
N ALA A 101 -22.59 -8.45 6.36
CA ALA A 101 -21.21 -8.51 5.90
C ALA A 101 -20.28 -7.73 6.84
N SER A 102 -19.07 -8.24 7.10
CA SER A 102 -18.06 -7.53 7.87
C SER A 102 -17.68 -6.24 7.15
N LEU A 103 -17.79 -5.09 7.83
CA LEU A 103 -17.38 -3.78 7.32
C LEU A 103 -15.94 -3.82 6.81
N GLN A 104 -15.03 -4.41 7.59
CA GLN A 104 -13.61 -4.54 7.23
C GLN A 104 -13.40 -5.38 5.97
N ALA A 105 -14.06 -6.55 5.85
CA ALA A 105 -13.92 -7.42 4.70
C ALA A 105 -14.52 -6.80 3.42
N TRP A 106 -15.66 -6.11 3.55
CA TRP A 106 -16.26 -5.40 2.44
C TRP A 106 -15.33 -4.27 1.93
N THR A 107 -14.87 -3.42 2.85
CA THR A 107 -13.97 -2.29 2.51
C THR A 107 -12.65 -2.80 1.92
N LEU A 108 -12.11 -3.93 2.42
CA LEU A 108 -10.93 -4.58 1.85
C LEU A 108 -11.18 -5.01 0.40
N ALA A 109 -12.33 -5.63 0.12
CA ALA A 109 -12.66 -6.07 -1.23
C ALA A 109 -12.74 -4.87 -2.21
N GLU A 110 -13.39 -3.77 -1.83
CA GLU A 110 -13.39 -2.54 -2.64
C GLU A 110 -11.98 -1.98 -2.84
N ASP A 111 -11.15 -1.97 -1.79
CA ASP A 111 -9.78 -1.47 -1.83
C ASP A 111 -8.86 -2.33 -2.72
N LEU A 112 -9.04 -3.64 -2.73
CA LEU A 112 -8.34 -4.54 -3.66
C LEU A 112 -8.68 -4.21 -5.12
N GLY A 113 -9.93 -3.94 -5.43
CA GLY A 113 -10.36 -3.50 -6.77
C GLY A 113 -9.71 -2.17 -7.17
N ARG A 114 -9.67 -1.21 -6.26
CA ARG A 114 -8.97 0.07 -6.42
C ARG A 114 -7.46 -0.14 -6.67
N ALA A 115 -6.83 -0.97 -5.85
CA ALA A 115 -5.39 -1.25 -5.96
C ALA A 115 -5.05 -1.89 -7.31
N ALA A 116 -5.85 -2.85 -7.77
CA ALA A 116 -5.68 -3.47 -9.08
C ALA A 116 -5.80 -2.44 -10.23
N TYR A 117 -6.80 -1.56 -10.19
CA TYR A 117 -6.94 -0.49 -11.18
C TYR A 117 -5.72 0.44 -11.20
N LEU A 118 -5.28 0.91 -10.02
CA LEU A 118 -4.16 1.85 -9.92
C LEU A 118 -2.83 1.19 -10.28
N LEU A 119 -2.65 -0.10 -10.04
CA LEU A 119 -1.48 -0.83 -10.53
C LEU A 119 -1.42 -0.80 -12.06
N VAL A 120 -2.53 -1.11 -12.74
CA VAL A 120 -2.58 -1.16 -14.19
C VAL A 120 -2.39 0.22 -14.81
N VAL A 121 -3.16 1.22 -14.36
CA VAL A 121 -3.22 2.51 -15.07
C VAL A 121 -2.14 3.48 -14.61
N ARG A 122 -1.71 3.40 -13.33
CA ARG A 122 -0.75 4.33 -12.75
C ARG A 122 0.60 3.70 -12.42
N GLY A 123 0.64 2.38 -12.19
CA GLY A 123 1.85 1.65 -11.82
C GLY A 123 2.62 1.11 -13.03
N LEU A 124 1.94 0.43 -13.96
CA LEU A 124 2.60 -0.19 -15.11
C LEU A 124 3.29 0.83 -16.04
N PRO A 125 2.70 1.99 -16.42
CA PRO A 125 3.36 2.90 -17.35
C PRO A 125 4.74 3.39 -16.91
N PRO A 126 4.96 3.89 -15.67
CA PRO A 126 6.29 4.28 -15.24
C PRO A 126 7.27 3.10 -15.17
N THR A 127 6.80 1.90 -14.79
CA THR A 127 7.67 0.71 -14.75
C THR A 127 8.12 0.28 -16.13
N LEU A 128 7.21 0.27 -17.12
CA LEU A 128 7.55 -0.02 -18.52
C LEU A 128 8.51 1.02 -19.10
N LEU A 129 8.28 2.30 -18.80
CA LEU A 129 9.19 3.36 -19.21
C LEU A 129 10.57 3.18 -18.59
N GLY A 130 10.64 2.84 -17.30
CA GLY A 130 11.91 2.52 -16.63
C GLY A 130 12.63 1.33 -17.26
N ALA A 131 11.90 0.29 -17.59
CA ALA A 131 12.46 -0.89 -18.26
C ALA A 131 13.04 -0.54 -19.64
N LEU A 132 12.36 0.31 -20.41
CA LEU A 132 12.81 0.74 -21.74
C LEU A 132 14.03 1.67 -21.69
N LEU A 133 14.09 2.56 -20.69
CA LEU A 133 15.15 3.58 -20.62
C LEU A 133 16.42 3.11 -19.90
N PHE A 134 16.28 2.26 -18.87
CA PHE A 134 17.37 1.92 -17.96
C PHE A 134 17.70 0.42 -17.92
N GLY A 135 16.83 -0.45 -18.44
CA GLY A 135 17.01 -1.90 -18.32
C GLY A 135 16.84 -2.34 -16.86
N LEU A 136 15.62 -2.70 -16.44
CA LEU A 136 15.36 -3.14 -15.07
C LEU A 136 15.70 -4.62 -14.90
N THR A 137 16.12 -4.99 -13.67
CA THR A 137 16.21 -6.40 -13.27
C THR A 137 14.83 -7.03 -13.31
N HIS A 138 14.74 -8.28 -13.76
CA HIS A 138 13.51 -9.06 -13.78
C HIS A 138 13.61 -10.23 -12.79
N PRO A 139 12.51 -10.64 -12.15
CA PRO A 139 12.50 -11.85 -11.34
C PRO A 139 12.87 -13.08 -12.18
N ASP A 140 13.74 -13.92 -11.64
CA ASP A 140 14.19 -15.14 -12.28
C ASP A 140 13.12 -16.24 -12.20
N GLY A 141 12.48 -16.50 -13.32
CA GLY A 141 11.50 -17.58 -13.45
C GLY A 141 10.09 -17.28 -12.93
N PRO A 142 9.12 -18.15 -13.27
CA PRO A 142 7.71 -17.96 -12.92
C PRO A 142 7.46 -18.00 -11.41
N ASP A 143 8.24 -18.77 -10.66
CA ASP A 143 8.10 -18.92 -9.21
C ASP A 143 8.37 -17.59 -8.50
N ARG A 144 9.39 -16.84 -8.93
CA ARG A 144 9.71 -15.52 -8.38
C ARG A 144 8.63 -14.50 -8.71
N TRP A 145 8.06 -14.56 -9.90
CA TRP A 145 6.92 -13.72 -10.27
C TRP A 145 5.68 -14.03 -9.41
N ALA A 146 5.42 -15.31 -9.13
CA ALA A 146 4.32 -15.72 -8.26
C ALA A 146 4.54 -15.24 -6.81
N LEU A 147 5.77 -15.38 -6.28
CA LEU A 147 6.13 -14.89 -4.95
C LEU A 147 6.01 -13.36 -4.87
N PHE A 148 6.47 -12.63 -5.89
CA PHE A 148 6.29 -11.18 -5.96
C PHE A 148 4.81 -10.80 -5.98
N GLY A 149 4.01 -11.46 -6.80
CA GLY A 149 2.55 -11.22 -6.86
C GLY A 149 1.88 -11.43 -5.50
N LEU A 150 2.24 -12.50 -4.79
CA LEU A 150 1.75 -12.77 -3.43
C LEU A 150 2.23 -11.71 -2.45
N SER A 151 3.51 -11.36 -2.47
CA SER A 151 4.09 -10.33 -1.62
C SER A 151 3.46 -8.95 -1.88
N PHE A 152 3.24 -8.60 -3.14
CA PHE A 152 2.53 -7.37 -3.52
C PHE A 152 1.10 -7.35 -2.94
N LEU A 153 0.36 -8.44 -3.08
CA LEU A 153 -1.00 -8.57 -2.53
C LEU A 153 -1.00 -8.43 -1.01
N LEU A 154 -0.08 -9.09 -0.31
CA LEU A 154 0.09 -8.95 1.14
C LEU A 154 0.43 -7.51 1.52
N GLY A 155 1.29 -6.83 0.77
CA GLY A 155 1.60 -5.41 0.96
C GLY A 155 0.36 -4.52 0.85
N VAL A 156 -0.53 -4.77 -0.13
CA VAL A 156 -1.82 -4.07 -0.24
C VAL A 156 -2.69 -4.33 0.99
N VAL A 157 -2.75 -5.58 1.47
CA VAL A 157 -3.54 -5.94 2.67
C VAL A 157 -2.99 -5.25 3.92
N VAL A 158 -1.68 -5.22 4.12
CA VAL A 158 -1.05 -4.51 5.25
C VAL A 158 -1.33 -3.01 5.19
N SER A 159 -1.18 -2.41 4.00
CA SER A 159 -1.50 -0.99 3.79
C SER A 159 -2.97 -0.69 4.07
N PHE A 160 -3.89 -1.51 3.55
CA PHE A 160 -5.31 -1.41 3.85
C PHE A 160 -5.56 -1.47 5.36
N ALA A 161 -5.03 -2.50 6.03
CA ALA A 161 -5.31 -2.74 7.44
C ALA A 161 -4.82 -1.58 8.33
N TRP A 162 -3.65 -1.00 8.02
CA TRP A 162 -3.16 0.21 8.67
C TRP A 162 -4.10 1.41 8.45
N ARG A 163 -4.45 1.70 7.19
CA ARG A 163 -5.36 2.81 6.84
C ARG A 163 -6.76 2.62 7.44
N TYR A 164 -7.20 1.37 7.58
CA TYR A 164 -8.47 1.05 8.21
C TYR A 164 -8.46 1.42 9.70
N LEU A 165 -7.37 1.13 10.43
CA LEU A 165 -7.21 1.55 11.83
C LEU A 165 -7.19 3.08 11.96
N VAL A 166 -6.47 3.77 11.07
CA VAL A 166 -6.46 5.24 11.02
C VAL A 166 -7.87 5.77 10.76
N ALA A 167 -8.61 5.21 9.82
CA ALA A 167 -9.99 5.62 9.53
C ALA A 167 -10.95 5.39 10.70
N LEU A 168 -10.82 4.29 11.44
CA LEU A 168 -11.64 4.04 12.63
C LEU A 168 -11.35 5.02 13.77
N SER A 169 -10.14 5.59 13.85
CA SER A 169 -9.76 6.52 14.92
C SER A 169 -10.65 7.77 14.99
N VAL A 170 -11.30 8.12 13.88
CA VAL A 170 -12.27 9.24 13.80
C VAL A 170 -13.42 9.10 14.80
N CYS A 171 -13.78 7.88 15.18
CA CYS A 171 -14.80 7.67 16.22
C CYS A 171 -14.42 8.26 17.60
N TRP A 172 -13.13 8.52 17.82
CA TRP A 172 -12.61 9.06 19.08
C TRP A 172 -11.99 10.45 18.95
N LEU A 173 -11.65 10.84 17.71
CA LEU A 173 -11.00 12.11 17.41
C LEU A 173 -11.98 13.06 16.74
N ILE A 174 -11.94 14.33 17.13
CA ILE A 174 -12.76 15.38 16.49
C ILE A 174 -12.26 15.65 15.08
N ASP A 175 -10.93 15.65 14.89
CA ASP A 175 -10.28 15.85 13.58
C ASP A 175 -9.25 14.74 13.33
N GLU A 176 -9.44 13.98 12.24
CA GLU A 176 -8.52 12.93 11.80
C GLU A 176 -7.34 13.44 10.99
N ARG A 177 -7.37 14.69 10.50
CA ARG A 177 -6.37 15.21 9.57
C ARG A 177 -4.95 15.10 10.12
N GLY A 178 -4.79 15.38 11.42
CA GLY A 178 -3.52 15.23 12.10
C GLY A 178 -3.01 13.78 12.08
N VAL A 179 -3.87 12.82 12.45
CA VAL A 179 -3.50 11.40 12.46
C VAL A 179 -3.24 10.88 11.04
N ALA A 180 -4.07 11.28 10.08
CA ALA A 180 -3.88 10.92 8.67
C ALA A 180 -2.55 11.46 8.12
N THR A 181 -2.18 12.70 8.48
CA THR A 181 -0.90 13.31 8.08
C THR A 181 0.29 12.58 8.71
N VAL A 182 0.25 12.31 10.01
CA VAL A 182 1.30 11.54 10.68
C VAL A 182 1.42 10.14 10.08
N SER A 183 0.28 9.47 9.86
CA SER A 183 0.23 8.16 9.20
C SER A 183 0.89 8.19 7.82
N MET A 184 0.58 9.18 7.00
CA MET A 184 1.18 9.35 5.67
C MET A 184 2.71 9.53 5.76
N ILE A 185 3.21 10.34 6.69
CA ILE A 185 4.64 10.54 6.92
C ILE A 185 5.31 9.22 7.33
N LEU A 186 4.72 8.48 8.28
CA LEU A 186 5.24 7.19 8.73
C LEU A 186 5.27 6.17 7.58
N MET A 187 4.18 6.06 6.82
CA MET A 187 4.10 5.16 5.65
C MET A 187 5.16 5.54 4.61
N THR A 188 5.31 6.81 4.28
CA THR A 188 6.25 7.26 3.25
C THR A 188 7.70 7.02 3.67
N PHE A 189 8.03 7.31 4.93
CA PHE A 189 9.41 7.22 5.42
C PHE A 189 9.83 5.77 5.73
N PHE A 190 8.99 5.03 6.46
CA PHE A 190 9.33 3.69 6.96
C PHE A 190 8.95 2.54 6.02
N SER A 191 8.29 2.81 4.88
CA SER A 191 8.00 1.76 3.90
C SER A 191 9.17 1.44 2.97
N GLY A 192 10.16 2.33 2.89
CA GLY A 192 11.21 2.27 1.89
C GLY A 192 10.87 3.04 0.60
N LEU A 193 9.74 3.78 0.56
CA LEU A 193 9.39 4.53 -0.64
C LEU A 193 10.46 5.55 -1.04
N ALA A 194 10.96 6.33 -0.10
CA ALA A 194 11.94 7.39 -0.38
C ALA A 194 13.31 6.82 -0.73
N LEU A 195 13.81 5.91 0.08
CA LEU A 195 15.11 5.25 -0.06
C LEU A 195 14.99 3.80 0.44
N PRO A 196 15.76 2.84 -0.12
CA PRO A 196 15.78 1.49 0.41
C PRO A 196 16.10 1.47 1.91
N LEU A 197 15.33 0.73 2.70
CA LEU A 197 15.58 0.63 4.15
C LEU A 197 16.91 -0.04 4.48
N THR A 198 17.51 -0.72 3.50
CA THR A 198 18.84 -1.35 3.63
C THR A 198 19.97 -0.37 3.83
N ILE A 199 19.77 0.92 3.45
CA ILE A 199 20.80 1.97 3.63
C ILE A 199 20.59 2.80 4.89
N PHE A 200 19.53 2.55 5.65
CA PHE A 200 19.29 3.26 6.92
C PHE A 200 20.33 2.83 7.96
N PRO A 201 20.91 3.79 8.70
CA PRO A 201 21.99 3.49 9.62
C PRO A 201 21.51 2.81 10.91
N GLY A 202 22.28 1.82 11.41
CA GLY A 202 22.19 1.25 12.74
C GLY A 202 20.77 0.94 13.21
N TRP A 203 20.43 1.41 14.40
CA TRP A 203 19.14 1.18 15.06
C TRP A 203 17.93 1.66 14.23
N LEU A 204 18.10 2.73 13.45
CA LEU A 204 17.00 3.26 12.61
C LEU A 204 16.63 2.26 11.51
N GLY A 205 17.63 1.60 10.92
CA GLY A 205 17.41 0.55 9.92
C GLY A 205 16.73 -0.69 10.53
N GLU A 206 17.12 -1.08 11.74
CA GLU A 206 16.49 -2.20 12.46
C GLU A 206 15.03 -1.87 12.81
N LEU A 207 14.79 -0.67 13.36
CA LEU A 207 13.44 -0.19 13.63
C LEU A 207 12.59 -0.15 12.37
N ALA A 208 13.07 0.47 11.30
CA ALA A 208 12.32 0.60 10.05
C ALA A 208 11.92 -0.76 9.47
N ARG A 209 12.83 -1.73 9.48
CA ARG A 209 12.56 -3.09 9.00
C ARG A 209 11.66 -3.91 9.92
N SER A 210 11.51 -3.55 11.20
CA SER A 210 10.60 -4.23 12.13
C SER A 210 9.16 -3.70 12.09
N LEU A 211 8.95 -2.50 11.55
CA LEU A 211 7.64 -1.86 11.48
C LEU A 211 6.78 -2.41 10.33
N PRO A 212 5.45 -2.36 10.42
CA PRO A 212 4.53 -2.85 9.39
C PRO A 212 4.70 -2.15 8.05
N PHE A 213 5.25 -0.95 8.04
CA PHE A 213 5.44 -0.16 6.82
C PHE A 213 6.42 -0.80 5.84
N ALA A 214 7.48 -1.45 6.33
CA ALA A 214 8.41 -2.20 5.49
C ALA A 214 7.71 -3.33 4.71
N ALA A 215 6.69 -3.95 5.30
CA ALA A 215 5.88 -4.98 4.65
C ALA A 215 5.09 -4.47 3.43
N MET A 216 4.89 -3.14 3.31
CA MET A 216 4.12 -2.56 2.21
C MET A 216 4.94 -2.40 0.93
N VAL A 217 6.22 -2.03 1.03
CA VAL A 217 7.04 -1.64 -0.12
C VAL A 217 8.39 -2.37 -0.14
N GLN A 218 9.19 -2.27 0.94
CA GLN A 218 10.53 -2.86 0.96
C GLN A 218 10.49 -4.36 0.71
N VAL A 219 9.66 -5.09 1.46
CA VAL A 219 9.58 -6.56 1.34
C VAL A 219 9.17 -7.02 -0.06
N PRO A 220 8.10 -6.50 -0.70
CA PRO A 220 7.78 -6.87 -2.07
C PRO A 220 8.92 -6.63 -3.06
N ILE A 221 9.70 -5.57 -2.87
CA ILE A 221 10.82 -5.27 -3.77
C ILE A 221 12.00 -6.21 -3.51
N ASP A 222 12.30 -6.53 -2.25
CA ASP A 222 13.33 -7.51 -1.91
C ASP A 222 12.99 -8.88 -2.49
N VAL A 223 11.71 -9.28 -2.47
CA VAL A 223 11.22 -10.49 -3.15
C VAL A 223 11.40 -10.38 -4.67
N TYR A 224 11.05 -9.23 -5.26
CA TYR A 224 11.22 -8.97 -6.70
C TYR A 224 12.68 -9.10 -7.14
N LEU A 225 13.60 -8.50 -6.39
CA LEU A 225 15.04 -8.51 -6.66
C LEU A 225 15.73 -9.83 -6.25
N GLY A 226 15.02 -10.77 -5.63
CA GLY A 226 15.62 -12.02 -5.13
C GLY A 226 16.54 -11.83 -3.92
N LYS A 227 16.39 -10.72 -3.18
CA LYS A 227 17.24 -10.35 -2.04
C LYS A 227 16.62 -10.65 -0.67
N GLY A 228 15.43 -11.24 -0.66
CA GLY A 228 14.71 -11.61 0.57
C GLY A 228 13.41 -12.35 0.29
N ASP A 229 12.83 -12.94 1.35
CA ASP A 229 11.57 -13.69 1.30
C ASP A 229 10.58 -13.26 2.39
N GLY A 230 10.63 -12.04 2.85
CA GLY A 230 9.87 -11.53 4.00
C GLY A 230 8.35 -11.79 4.05
N LEU A 231 7.85 -12.83 3.35
CA LEU A 231 6.43 -13.20 3.31
C LEU A 231 5.87 -13.51 4.70
N ALA A 232 6.62 -14.23 5.55
CA ALA A 232 6.18 -14.54 6.92
C ALA A 232 5.97 -13.24 7.73
N PHE A 233 6.85 -12.25 7.57
CA PHE A 233 6.73 -10.94 8.18
C PHE A 233 5.49 -10.19 7.68
N GLN A 234 5.21 -10.25 6.37
CA GLN A 234 4.00 -9.66 5.81
C GLN A 234 2.73 -10.32 6.33
N VAL A 235 2.69 -11.65 6.40
CA VAL A 235 1.56 -12.42 6.94
C VAL A 235 1.33 -12.08 8.41
N LEU A 236 2.40 -12.00 9.22
CA LEU A 236 2.32 -11.60 10.62
C LEU A 236 1.67 -10.22 10.76
N TRP A 237 2.19 -9.20 10.06
CA TRP A 237 1.64 -7.85 10.16
C TRP A 237 0.23 -7.72 9.58
N ALA A 238 -0.07 -8.42 8.49
CA ALA A 238 -1.43 -8.48 7.96
C ALA A 238 -2.40 -9.06 9.00
N ALA A 239 -2.05 -10.19 9.63
CA ALA A 239 -2.87 -10.83 10.66
C ALA A 239 -3.06 -9.91 11.88
N VAL A 240 -1.98 -9.33 12.41
CA VAL A 240 -2.04 -8.42 13.57
C VAL A 240 -2.91 -7.20 13.29
N LEU A 241 -2.67 -6.51 12.18
CA LEU A 241 -3.41 -5.28 11.87
C LEU A 241 -4.87 -5.55 11.51
N LEU A 242 -5.17 -6.67 10.82
CA LEU A 242 -6.56 -7.07 10.55
C LEU A 242 -7.29 -7.45 11.85
N ALA A 243 -6.63 -8.15 12.78
CA ALA A 243 -7.21 -8.47 14.08
C ALA A 243 -7.51 -7.21 14.91
N LEU A 244 -6.56 -6.24 14.92
CA LEU A 244 -6.77 -4.94 15.57
C LEU A 244 -7.91 -4.16 14.90
N GLY A 245 -8.02 -4.20 13.57
CA GLY A 245 -9.12 -3.58 12.83
C GLY A 245 -10.48 -4.21 13.17
N ALA A 246 -10.53 -5.54 13.29
CA ALA A 246 -11.76 -6.25 13.70
C ALA A 246 -12.15 -5.90 15.15
N ALA A 247 -11.19 -5.83 16.07
CA ALA A 247 -11.42 -5.38 17.42
C ALA A 247 -11.91 -3.91 17.48
N GLY A 248 -11.25 -3.02 16.72
CA GLY A 248 -11.65 -1.62 16.59
C GLY A 248 -13.08 -1.47 16.06
N THR A 249 -13.46 -2.25 15.05
CA THR A 249 -14.84 -2.25 14.52
C THR A 249 -15.87 -2.65 15.58
N ARG A 250 -15.55 -3.63 16.44
CA ARG A 250 -16.43 -4.00 17.55
C ARG A 250 -16.61 -2.85 18.53
N LEU A 251 -15.52 -2.16 18.88
CA LEU A 251 -15.57 -0.99 19.77
C LEU A 251 -16.41 0.16 19.18
N VAL A 252 -16.23 0.45 17.87
CA VAL A 252 -17.04 1.45 17.16
C VAL A 252 -18.52 1.08 17.19
N ARG A 253 -18.88 -0.19 16.98
CA ARG A 253 -20.27 -0.65 17.05
C ARG A 253 -20.93 -0.33 18.39
N HIS A 254 -20.25 -0.61 19.50
CA HIS A 254 -20.76 -0.28 20.82
C HIS A 254 -20.93 1.22 21.04
N LYS A 255 -20.00 2.03 20.56
CA LYS A 255 -20.04 3.48 20.71
C LYS A 255 -21.16 4.13 19.92
N VAL A 256 -21.38 3.71 18.69
CA VAL A 256 -22.43 4.25 17.80
C VAL A 256 -23.84 3.91 18.34
N VAL A 257 -24.04 2.72 18.88
CA VAL A 257 -25.32 2.33 19.50
C VAL A 257 -25.64 3.19 20.73
N ILE A 258 -24.64 3.60 21.52
CA ILE A 258 -24.85 4.46 22.71
C ILE A 258 -25.19 5.90 22.31
N GLN A 259 -24.72 6.40 21.17
CA GLN A 259 -24.96 7.77 20.71
C GLN A 259 -26.26 7.93 19.88
N GLY A 260 -26.86 6.84 19.45
CA GLY A 260 -28.08 6.80 18.64
C GLY A 260 -29.32 6.26 19.33
N GLY A 261 -29.26 6.01 20.64
CA GLY A 261 -30.35 5.48 21.46
C GLY A 261 -30.90 6.51 22.43
#